data_d7b60f986ec09924015252aea8eb73a2
#
_entry.id   d7b60f986ec09924015252aea8eb73a2
#
_cell.length_a   1.000
_cell.length_b   1.000
_cell.length_c   1.000
_cell.angle_alpha   90.00
_cell.angle_beta   90.00
_cell.angle_gamma   90.00
#
_symmetry.space_group_name_H-M   'P 1'
#
loop_
_entity.id
_entity.type
_entity.pdbx_description
1 polymer ?
#
loop_
_entity_poly.entity_id
_entity_poly.type
_entity_poly.pdbx_seq_one_letter_code
_entity_poly.pdbx_strand_id
1 'polypeptide(L)'
;MDDELIVMKAELQRKVAELENATSDISNLLASTNIATLFLDNDQHIRRFTPAATQFFSLLPTDAGRPLTDINSKLVYEQLHADCRVVLEKLVPVQKEVVATNGKWLNLIIMPYRTVNKTVGGLVITLMDITDKQLAQQRERTARLFAEHVVDTIREPMLVLDGTLRVVSANRSFCKTFQVSETAIKDTPFFELGHKQWNIPELEKLLKDILPDNKVFENYTVKHEFPNIGPKVLRLTGRQIVDAENSESALILLVIEDITDQG
;
A
#
# COMPACT_ATOMS: atom_id res chain seq x y z
N MET A 1 20.31 47.15 -46.21
CA MET A 1 20.80 45.75 -46.14
C MET A 1 21.58 45.47 -44.82
N ASP A 2 22.56 46.32 -44.45
CA ASP A 2 23.32 46.04 -43.19
C ASP A 2 22.50 46.20 -41.91
N ASP A 3 21.59 47.18 -41.85
CA ASP A 3 20.73 47.38 -40.66
C ASP A 3 19.73 46.25 -40.43
N GLU A 4 19.16 45.67 -41.48
CA GLU A 4 18.25 44.52 -41.36
C GLU A 4 18.98 43.27 -40.85
N LEU A 5 20.24 43.10 -41.28
CA LEU A 5 21.09 41.99 -40.86
C LEU A 5 21.46 42.11 -39.37
N ILE A 6 21.72 43.33 -38.89
CA ILE A 6 22.01 43.61 -37.48
C ILE A 6 20.78 43.34 -36.60
N VAL A 7 19.60 43.79 -37.04
CA VAL A 7 18.33 43.55 -36.31
C VAL A 7 18.01 42.06 -36.25
N MET A 8 18.13 41.34 -37.37
CA MET A 8 17.89 39.91 -37.44
C MET A 8 18.86 39.11 -36.55
N LYS A 9 20.15 39.52 -36.55
CA LYS A 9 21.16 38.88 -35.67
C LYS A 9 20.86 39.11 -34.20
N ALA A 10 20.45 40.31 -33.81
CA ALA A 10 20.06 40.64 -32.44
C ALA A 10 18.81 39.85 -31.99
N GLU A 11 17.82 39.71 -32.88
CA GLU A 11 16.62 38.92 -32.61
C GLU A 11 16.94 37.44 -32.47
N LEU A 12 17.80 36.90 -33.33
CA LEU A 12 18.25 35.51 -33.23
C LEU A 12 19.00 35.26 -31.92
N GLN A 13 19.92 36.16 -31.53
CA GLN A 13 20.64 36.05 -30.25
C GLN A 13 19.69 36.08 -29.05
N ARG A 14 18.69 36.96 -29.08
CA ARG A 14 17.66 36.97 -28.01
C ARG A 14 16.89 35.67 -27.92
N LYS A 15 16.43 35.10 -29.06
CA LYS A 15 15.73 33.81 -29.08
C LYS A 15 16.59 32.66 -28.63
N VAL A 16 17.87 32.64 -28.96
CA VAL A 16 18.82 31.65 -28.47
C VAL A 16 18.95 31.73 -26.95
N ALA A 17 19.14 32.93 -26.39
CA ALA A 17 19.24 33.14 -24.97
C ALA A 17 17.95 32.74 -24.21
N GLU A 18 16.76 33.07 -24.76
CA GLU A 18 15.47 32.64 -24.20
C GLU A 18 15.33 31.10 -24.18
N LEU A 19 15.74 30.43 -25.26
CA LEU A 19 15.73 28.96 -25.35
C LEU A 19 16.74 28.32 -24.38
N GLU A 20 17.92 28.88 -24.23
CA GLU A 20 18.93 28.39 -23.26
C GLU A 20 18.44 28.51 -21.81
N ASN A 21 17.82 29.67 -21.47
CA ASN A 21 17.25 29.89 -20.16
C ASN A 21 16.09 28.88 -19.87
N ALA A 22 15.15 28.75 -20.81
CA ALA A 22 14.04 27.79 -20.66
C ALA A 22 14.53 26.35 -20.53
N THR A 23 15.58 25.99 -21.28
CA THR A 23 16.20 24.65 -21.19
C THR A 23 16.90 24.43 -19.86
N SER A 24 17.57 25.46 -19.33
CA SER A 24 18.20 25.45 -18.01
C SER A 24 17.16 25.29 -16.90
N ASP A 25 16.06 26.06 -16.97
CA ASP A 25 14.98 25.99 -15.98
C ASP A 25 14.33 24.60 -15.94
N ILE A 26 14.04 24.02 -17.11
CA ILE A 26 13.51 22.65 -17.21
C ILE A 26 14.51 21.64 -16.64
N SER A 27 15.81 21.80 -16.93
CA SER A 27 16.86 20.92 -16.41
C SER A 27 16.98 21.00 -14.89
N ASN A 28 16.89 22.21 -14.34
CA ASN A 28 16.93 22.45 -12.90
C ASN A 28 15.69 21.85 -12.20
N LEU A 29 14.50 22.02 -12.78
CA LEU A 29 13.27 21.42 -12.27
C LEU A 29 13.36 19.88 -12.25
N LEU A 30 13.82 19.28 -13.34
CA LEU A 30 14.00 17.82 -13.42
C LEU A 30 15.07 17.32 -12.44
N ALA A 31 16.16 18.07 -12.25
CA ALA A 31 17.21 17.72 -11.29
C ALA A 31 16.74 17.85 -9.84
N SER A 32 15.89 18.85 -9.53
CA SER A 32 15.38 19.08 -8.17
C SER A 32 14.38 18.01 -7.69
N THR A 33 13.68 17.36 -8.62
CA THR A 33 12.71 16.31 -8.28
C THR A 33 13.34 14.98 -7.90
N ASN A 34 14.67 14.83 -8.05
CA ASN A 34 15.41 13.57 -7.82
C ASN A 34 14.84 12.35 -8.57
N ILE A 35 14.06 12.60 -9.63
CA ILE A 35 13.45 11.55 -10.46
C ILE A 35 14.43 11.18 -11.57
N ALA A 36 14.81 9.91 -11.64
CA ALA A 36 15.64 9.40 -12.71
C ALA A 36 14.84 9.32 -14.01
N THR A 37 15.21 10.12 -15.01
CA THR A 37 14.50 10.19 -16.29
C THR A 37 15.46 10.09 -17.45
N LEU A 38 15.13 9.24 -18.45
CA LEU A 38 15.81 9.13 -19.74
C LEU A 38 14.83 9.49 -20.85
N PHE A 39 15.31 10.30 -21.78
CA PHE A 39 14.62 10.62 -23.03
C PHE A 39 15.32 9.90 -24.17
N LEU A 40 14.60 9.08 -24.90
CA LEU A 40 15.06 8.32 -26.04
C LEU A 40 14.37 8.78 -27.32
N ASP A 41 15.04 8.65 -28.47
CA ASP A 41 14.39 8.80 -29.76
C ASP A 41 13.63 7.52 -30.19
N ASN A 42 13.11 7.51 -31.41
CA ASN A 42 12.37 6.37 -31.96
C ASN A 42 13.23 5.14 -32.19
N ASP A 43 14.56 5.32 -32.31
CA ASP A 43 15.54 4.24 -32.47
C ASP A 43 16.15 3.81 -31.12
N GLN A 44 15.59 4.31 -30.02
CA GLN A 44 16.05 4.09 -28.64
C GLN A 44 17.46 4.64 -28.36
N HIS A 45 17.92 5.66 -29.08
CA HIS A 45 19.13 6.38 -28.72
C HIS A 45 18.86 7.43 -27.66
N ILE A 46 19.79 7.60 -26.74
CA ILE A 46 19.70 8.54 -25.63
C ILE A 46 19.75 9.97 -26.16
N ARG A 47 18.69 10.73 -25.97
CA ARG A 47 18.66 12.18 -26.27
C ARG A 47 19.12 13.02 -25.08
N ARG A 48 18.60 12.67 -23.92
CA ARG A 48 18.82 13.43 -22.68
C ARG A 48 18.56 12.51 -21.48
N PHE A 49 19.15 12.82 -20.35
CA PHE A 49 18.85 12.19 -19.07
C PHE A 49 19.04 13.15 -17.91
N THR A 50 18.39 12.86 -16.77
CA THR A 50 18.59 13.60 -15.53
C THR A 50 19.82 13.07 -14.79
N PRO A 51 20.46 13.88 -13.94
CA PRO A 51 21.56 13.40 -13.09
C PRO A 51 21.17 12.18 -12.25
N ALA A 52 19.94 12.13 -11.74
CA ALA A 52 19.42 11.00 -10.97
C ALA A 52 19.43 9.66 -11.75
N ALA A 53 19.31 9.70 -13.09
CA ALA A 53 19.36 8.49 -13.92
C ALA A 53 20.71 7.77 -13.86
N THR A 54 21.81 8.46 -13.57
CA THR A 54 23.16 7.86 -13.44
C THR A 54 23.27 6.90 -12.25
N GLN A 55 22.36 6.96 -11.31
CA GLN A 55 22.29 6.02 -10.20
C GLN A 55 21.91 4.61 -10.69
N PHE A 56 21.05 4.53 -11.71
CA PHE A 56 20.46 3.28 -12.21
C PHE A 56 21.00 2.83 -13.58
N PHE A 57 21.64 3.74 -14.29
CA PHE A 57 22.29 3.48 -15.57
C PHE A 57 23.71 4.02 -15.53
N SER A 58 24.66 3.28 -16.09
CA SER A 58 26.07 3.72 -16.17
C SER A 58 26.24 4.75 -17.30
N LEU A 59 25.74 5.98 -17.06
CA LEU A 59 25.66 7.06 -18.04
C LEU A 59 26.76 8.10 -17.81
N LEU A 60 27.36 8.54 -18.90
CA LEU A 60 28.26 9.70 -18.97
C LEU A 60 27.61 10.80 -19.81
N PRO A 61 27.94 12.09 -19.60
CA PRO A 61 27.41 13.19 -20.43
C PRO A 61 27.64 13.01 -21.94
N THR A 62 28.68 12.27 -22.32
CA THR A 62 29.03 11.93 -23.70
C THR A 62 28.19 10.83 -24.33
N ASP A 63 27.35 10.16 -23.56
CA ASP A 63 26.52 9.05 -24.07
C ASP A 63 25.24 9.50 -24.78
N ALA A 64 25.02 10.82 -24.91
CA ALA A 64 23.97 11.35 -25.79
C ALA A 64 24.22 10.87 -27.23
N GLY A 65 23.18 10.33 -27.87
CA GLY A 65 23.22 9.74 -29.20
C GLY A 65 23.56 8.24 -29.23
N ARG A 66 23.92 7.62 -28.11
CA ARG A 66 24.21 6.18 -28.06
C ARG A 66 22.91 5.37 -27.89
N PRO A 67 22.86 4.14 -28.45
CA PRO A 67 21.75 3.24 -28.19
C PRO A 67 21.64 2.88 -26.70
N LEU A 68 20.42 2.76 -26.18
CA LEU A 68 20.18 2.33 -24.78
C LEU A 68 20.76 0.92 -24.53
N THR A 69 20.79 0.08 -25.56
CA THR A 69 21.37 -1.29 -25.48
C THR A 69 22.85 -1.32 -25.10
N ASP A 70 23.57 -0.27 -25.39
CA ASP A 70 25.01 -0.15 -25.10
C ASP A 70 25.29 0.32 -23.65
N ILE A 71 24.24 0.70 -22.94
CA ILE A 71 24.33 1.25 -21.58
C ILE A 71 24.03 0.15 -20.56
N ASN A 72 24.96 -0.03 -19.65
CA ASN A 72 24.76 -0.98 -18.57
C ASN A 72 23.70 -0.48 -17.59
N SER A 73 22.63 -1.25 -17.46
CA SER A 73 21.55 -1.03 -16.50
C SER A 73 21.85 -1.73 -15.17
N LYS A 74 21.64 -1.03 -14.07
CA LYS A 74 21.68 -1.56 -12.70
C LYS A 74 20.30 -2.05 -12.22
N LEU A 75 19.35 -2.23 -13.13
CA LEU A 75 18.04 -2.78 -12.84
C LEU A 75 18.09 -4.31 -12.96
N VAL A 76 17.44 -5.00 -12.03
CA VAL A 76 17.18 -6.45 -12.14
C VAL A 76 15.93 -6.62 -13.00
N TYR A 77 16.05 -6.20 -14.29
CA TYR A 77 14.94 -6.19 -15.22
C TYR A 77 15.42 -6.32 -16.68
N GLU A 78 15.36 -7.53 -17.20
CA GLU A 78 15.88 -7.85 -18.55
C GLU A 78 14.96 -7.37 -19.71
N GLN A 79 13.67 -7.15 -19.42
CA GLN A 79 12.68 -6.82 -20.44
C GLN A 79 12.61 -5.34 -20.80
N LEU A 80 13.48 -4.49 -20.26
CA LEU A 80 13.44 -3.04 -20.46
C LEU A 80 13.38 -2.65 -21.95
N HIS A 81 14.27 -3.22 -22.78
CA HIS A 81 14.33 -2.92 -24.22
C HIS A 81 13.10 -3.43 -24.98
N ALA A 82 12.58 -4.60 -24.58
CA ALA A 82 11.36 -5.16 -25.19
C ALA A 82 10.15 -4.27 -24.87
N ASP A 83 10.02 -3.81 -23.64
CA ASP A 83 8.94 -2.91 -23.24
C ASP A 83 9.05 -1.55 -23.94
N CYS A 84 10.26 -1.00 -24.11
CA CYS A 84 10.48 0.20 -24.90
C CYS A 84 9.95 0.07 -26.34
N ARG A 85 10.22 -1.09 -26.98
CA ARG A 85 9.72 -1.39 -28.33
C ARG A 85 8.19 -1.47 -28.36
N VAL A 86 7.59 -2.16 -27.39
CA VAL A 86 6.13 -2.28 -27.27
C VAL A 86 5.48 -0.89 -27.11
N VAL A 87 6.08 -0.01 -26.33
CA VAL A 87 5.56 1.34 -26.13
C VAL A 87 5.66 2.18 -27.41
N LEU A 88 6.73 2.04 -28.19
CA LEU A 88 6.85 2.71 -29.49
C LEU A 88 5.84 2.22 -30.52
N GLU A 89 5.60 0.91 -30.57
CA GLU A 89 4.67 0.29 -31.51
C GLU A 89 3.20 0.55 -31.15
N LYS A 90 2.85 0.37 -29.88
CA LYS A 90 1.44 0.42 -29.42
C LYS A 90 1.02 1.79 -28.89
N LEU A 91 1.95 2.66 -28.60
CA LEU A 91 1.74 3.99 -27.98
C LEU A 91 0.98 3.94 -26.65
N VAL A 92 1.08 2.81 -25.95
CA VAL A 92 0.48 2.59 -24.63
C VAL A 92 1.60 2.59 -23.59
N PRO A 93 1.49 3.39 -22.52
CA PRO A 93 2.48 3.39 -21.44
C PRO A 93 2.61 2.02 -20.78
N VAL A 94 3.83 1.68 -20.38
CA VAL A 94 4.13 0.51 -19.54
C VAL A 94 4.55 1.02 -18.16
N GLN A 95 3.95 0.45 -17.11
CA GLN A 95 4.32 0.73 -15.73
C GLN A 95 4.57 -0.58 -15.00
N LYS A 96 5.70 -0.68 -14.29
CA LYS A 96 6.11 -1.86 -13.53
C LYS A 96 6.92 -1.48 -12.29
N GLU A 97 6.80 -2.27 -11.27
CA GLU A 97 7.71 -2.19 -10.12
C GLU A 97 8.92 -3.12 -10.38
N VAL A 98 10.11 -2.57 -10.28
CA VAL A 98 11.37 -3.27 -10.55
C VAL A 98 12.35 -3.06 -9.39
N VAL A 99 13.31 -3.95 -9.26
CA VAL A 99 14.35 -3.86 -8.23
C VAL A 99 15.67 -3.48 -8.88
N ALA A 100 16.39 -2.55 -8.29
CA ALA A 100 17.76 -2.24 -8.67
C ALA A 100 18.76 -3.18 -7.96
N THR A 101 19.95 -3.33 -8.51
CA THR A 101 21.03 -4.21 -7.96
C THR A 101 21.44 -3.82 -6.55
N ASN A 102 21.17 -2.60 -6.10
CA ASN A 102 21.40 -2.11 -4.73
C ASN A 102 20.23 -2.39 -3.77
N GLY A 103 19.22 -3.14 -4.20
CA GLY A 103 18.06 -3.50 -3.40
C GLY A 103 16.93 -2.46 -3.34
N LYS A 104 17.06 -1.33 -4.04
CA LYS A 104 16.00 -0.32 -4.10
C LYS A 104 14.85 -0.79 -4.98
N TRP A 105 13.64 -0.53 -4.51
CA TRP A 105 12.41 -0.72 -5.28
C TRP A 105 12.10 0.55 -6.08
N LEU A 106 11.86 0.38 -7.36
CA LEU A 106 11.64 1.48 -8.31
C LEU A 106 10.31 1.27 -9.04
N ASN A 107 9.53 2.34 -9.15
CA ASN A 107 8.41 2.39 -10.10
C ASN A 107 8.98 2.82 -11.46
N LEU A 108 9.06 1.89 -12.39
CA LEU A 108 9.46 2.11 -13.78
C LEU A 108 8.24 2.50 -14.59
N ILE A 109 8.31 3.65 -15.27
CA ILE A 109 7.28 4.10 -16.19
C ILE A 109 7.95 4.37 -17.54
N ILE A 110 7.47 3.74 -18.59
CA ILE A 110 7.88 3.97 -19.99
C ILE A 110 6.67 4.54 -20.72
N MET A 111 6.82 5.72 -21.28
CA MET A 111 5.73 6.38 -22.00
C MET A 111 6.21 6.99 -23.32
N PRO A 112 5.31 7.09 -24.34
CA PRO A 112 5.65 7.74 -25.58
C PRO A 112 5.83 9.27 -25.35
N TYR A 113 6.91 9.81 -25.89
CA TYR A 113 7.15 11.25 -25.91
C TYR A 113 6.57 11.87 -27.17
N ARG A 114 5.73 12.89 -27.02
CA ARG A 114 5.12 13.62 -28.14
C ARG A 114 5.80 14.97 -28.34
N THR A 115 6.10 15.29 -29.58
CA THR A 115 6.61 16.61 -29.98
C THR A 115 5.48 17.65 -29.96
N VAL A 116 5.84 18.93 -30.13
CA VAL A 116 4.89 20.05 -30.26
C VAL A 116 3.88 19.80 -31.41
N ASN A 117 4.29 19.13 -32.45
CA ASN A 117 3.44 18.76 -33.59
C ASN A 117 2.58 17.51 -33.35
N LYS A 118 2.46 17.03 -32.10
CA LYS A 118 1.74 15.82 -31.69
C LYS A 118 2.23 14.53 -32.35
N THR A 119 3.37 14.52 -33.01
CA THR A 119 4.02 13.31 -33.51
C THR A 119 4.82 12.64 -32.39
N VAL A 120 4.95 11.32 -32.45
CA VAL A 120 5.79 10.58 -31.50
C VAL A 120 7.26 10.83 -31.83
N GLY A 121 7.96 11.45 -30.92
CA GLY A 121 9.38 11.80 -31.06
C GLY A 121 10.31 10.86 -30.31
N GLY A 122 9.78 9.82 -29.69
CA GLY A 122 10.55 8.85 -28.92
C GLY A 122 9.85 8.39 -27.64
N LEU A 123 10.63 8.08 -26.63
CA LEU A 123 10.20 7.57 -25.31
C LEU A 123 10.74 8.40 -24.16
N VAL A 124 10.00 8.36 -23.06
CA VAL A 124 10.51 8.77 -21.73
C VAL A 124 10.45 7.58 -20.80
N ILE A 125 11.59 7.25 -20.22
CA ILE A 125 11.71 6.26 -19.13
C ILE A 125 11.88 7.04 -17.84
N THR A 126 11.02 6.76 -16.86
CA THR A 126 11.09 7.39 -15.54
C THR A 126 11.22 6.30 -14.47
N LEU A 127 12.13 6.50 -13.53
CA LEU A 127 12.33 5.64 -12.37
C LEU A 127 12.13 6.48 -11.11
N MET A 128 11.18 6.06 -10.29
CA MET A 128 10.89 6.70 -9.01
C MET A 128 11.18 5.70 -7.89
N ASP A 129 11.96 6.10 -6.89
CA ASP A 129 12.25 5.27 -5.72
C ASP A 129 10.98 5.14 -4.87
N ILE A 130 10.52 3.90 -4.70
CA ILE A 130 9.35 3.53 -3.90
C ILE A 130 9.71 2.61 -2.74
N THR A 131 11.00 2.56 -2.38
CA THR A 131 11.53 1.66 -1.34
C THR A 131 10.82 1.88 -0.01
N ASP A 132 10.71 3.14 0.43
CA ASP A 132 10.05 3.45 1.71
C ASP A 132 8.58 3.05 1.72
N LYS A 133 7.87 3.26 0.60
CA LYS A 133 6.49 2.81 0.44
C LYS A 133 6.37 1.30 0.54
N GLN A 134 7.23 0.55 -0.15
CA GLN A 134 7.23 -0.92 -0.12
C GLN A 134 7.56 -1.45 1.27
N LEU A 135 8.55 -0.87 1.95
CA LEU A 135 8.90 -1.25 3.32
C LEU A 135 7.77 -0.95 4.30
N ALA A 136 7.10 0.18 4.18
CA ALA A 136 5.95 0.52 5.02
C ALA A 136 4.80 -0.48 4.83
N GLN A 137 4.45 -0.79 3.59
CA GLN A 137 3.41 -1.79 3.26
C GLN A 137 3.78 -3.20 3.77
N GLN A 138 5.05 -3.59 3.65
CA GLN A 138 5.51 -4.88 4.15
C GLN A 138 5.46 -4.96 5.68
N ARG A 139 5.85 -3.87 6.38
CA ARG A 139 5.76 -3.80 7.85
C ARG A 139 4.31 -3.91 8.32
N GLU A 140 3.41 -3.17 7.70
CA GLU A 140 1.98 -3.22 8.01
C GLU A 140 1.42 -4.63 7.80
N ARG A 141 1.71 -5.26 6.65
CA ARG A 141 1.29 -6.63 6.35
C ARG A 141 1.86 -7.63 7.37
N THR A 142 3.14 -7.51 7.70
CA THR A 142 3.78 -8.41 8.68
C THR A 142 3.18 -8.24 10.07
N ALA A 143 2.95 -6.99 10.52
CA ALA A 143 2.33 -6.71 11.80
C ALA A 143 0.90 -7.26 11.87
N ARG A 144 0.12 -7.10 10.81
CA ARG A 144 -1.23 -7.67 10.72
C ARG A 144 -1.21 -9.19 10.79
N LEU A 145 -0.38 -9.86 9.98
CA LEU A 145 -0.25 -11.33 10.01
C LEU A 145 0.21 -11.83 11.37
N PHE A 146 1.16 -11.13 12.01
CA PHE A 146 1.62 -11.45 13.35
C PHE A 146 0.47 -11.36 14.36
N ALA A 147 -0.32 -10.29 14.34
CA ALA A 147 -1.47 -10.12 15.23
C ALA A 147 -2.52 -11.22 15.01
N GLU A 148 -2.86 -11.55 13.76
CA GLU A 148 -3.79 -12.63 13.42
C GLU A 148 -3.30 -13.98 13.96
N HIS A 149 -2.02 -14.34 13.76
CA HIS A 149 -1.45 -15.59 14.25
C HIS A 149 -1.37 -15.65 15.78
N VAL A 150 -1.05 -14.54 16.45
CA VAL A 150 -1.03 -14.48 17.93
C VAL A 150 -2.43 -14.77 18.47
N VAL A 151 -3.45 -14.10 17.94
CA VAL A 151 -4.85 -14.30 18.35
C VAL A 151 -5.29 -15.76 18.11
N ASP A 152 -4.90 -16.36 16.98
CA ASP A 152 -5.26 -17.76 16.66
C ASP A 152 -4.52 -18.81 17.51
N THR A 153 -3.39 -18.47 18.11
CA THR A 153 -2.65 -19.39 19.02
C THR A 153 -3.17 -19.36 20.44
N ILE A 154 -3.97 -18.35 20.81
CA ILE A 154 -4.60 -18.27 22.13
C ILE A 154 -5.64 -19.37 22.27
N ARG A 155 -5.56 -20.11 23.39
CA ARG A 155 -6.44 -21.26 23.65
C ARG A 155 -7.82 -20.86 24.14
N GLU A 156 -7.92 -19.70 24.78
CA GLU A 156 -9.19 -19.16 25.23
C GLU A 156 -10.01 -18.66 24.03
N PRO A 157 -11.29 -19.02 23.95
CA PRO A 157 -12.22 -18.46 22.97
C PRO A 157 -12.26 -16.92 23.06
N MET A 158 -12.01 -16.26 21.93
CA MET A 158 -12.00 -14.80 21.84
C MET A 158 -12.85 -14.31 20.69
N LEU A 159 -13.47 -13.16 20.91
CA LEU A 159 -14.40 -12.55 19.98
C LEU A 159 -14.24 -11.03 20.03
N VAL A 160 -14.30 -10.38 18.88
CA VAL A 160 -14.32 -8.93 18.78
C VAL A 160 -15.69 -8.49 18.28
N LEU A 161 -16.31 -7.56 18.97
CA LEU A 161 -17.58 -6.96 18.63
C LEU A 161 -17.40 -5.48 18.25
N ASP A 162 -18.27 -4.98 17.39
CA ASP A 162 -18.38 -3.54 17.13
C ASP A 162 -19.25 -2.82 18.18
N GLY A 163 -19.38 -1.50 18.05
CA GLY A 163 -20.19 -0.67 18.94
C GLY A 163 -21.68 -1.00 18.94
N THR A 164 -22.17 -1.79 17.97
CA THR A 164 -23.55 -2.29 17.89
C THR A 164 -23.66 -3.74 18.35
N LEU A 165 -22.60 -4.28 18.94
CA LEU A 165 -22.50 -5.67 19.42
C LEU A 165 -22.60 -6.71 18.29
N ARG A 166 -22.16 -6.37 17.09
CA ARG A 166 -22.01 -7.33 15.99
C ARG A 166 -20.60 -7.91 15.97
N VAL A 167 -20.51 -9.16 15.56
CA VAL A 167 -19.22 -9.86 15.46
C VAL A 167 -18.36 -9.29 14.33
N VAL A 168 -17.21 -8.75 14.69
CA VAL A 168 -16.18 -8.30 13.74
C VAL A 168 -15.25 -9.47 13.39
N SER A 169 -14.77 -10.20 14.41
CA SER A 169 -13.91 -11.37 14.24
C SER A 169 -13.99 -12.32 15.45
N ALA A 170 -13.60 -13.56 15.25
CA ALA A 170 -13.49 -14.59 16.30
C ALA A 170 -12.23 -15.41 16.06
N ASN A 171 -11.52 -15.79 17.13
CA ASN A 171 -10.37 -16.65 16.99
C ASN A 171 -10.77 -18.11 16.72
N ARG A 172 -9.79 -18.90 16.31
CA ARG A 172 -9.99 -20.32 16.02
C ARG A 172 -10.53 -21.11 17.22
N SER A 173 -10.14 -20.72 18.44
CA SER A 173 -10.62 -21.37 19.67
C SER A 173 -12.11 -21.15 19.86
N PHE A 174 -12.62 -19.92 19.67
CA PHE A 174 -14.05 -19.64 19.73
C PHE A 174 -14.82 -20.49 18.72
N CYS A 175 -14.37 -20.50 17.46
CA CYS A 175 -15.03 -21.26 16.40
C CYS A 175 -15.10 -22.76 16.70
N LYS A 176 -14.02 -23.32 17.26
CA LYS A 176 -13.99 -24.74 17.66
C LYS A 176 -14.88 -25.04 18.85
N THR A 177 -14.79 -24.23 19.91
CA THR A 177 -15.52 -24.45 21.16
C THR A 177 -17.03 -24.38 20.94
N PHE A 178 -17.50 -23.39 20.18
CA PHE A 178 -18.93 -23.17 19.95
C PHE A 178 -19.43 -23.77 18.64
N GLN A 179 -18.60 -24.53 17.92
CA GLN A 179 -18.91 -25.23 16.67
C GLN A 179 -19.52 -24.33 15.59
N VAL A 180 -18.93 -23.16 15.39
CA VAL A 180 -19.34 -22.16 14.39
C VAL A 180 -18.18 -21.89 13.43
N SER A 181 -18.48 -21.40 12.23
CA SER A 181 -17.46 -20.87 11.32
C SER A 181 -17.40 -19.35 11.41
N GLU A 182 -16.21 -18.78 11.33
CA GLU A 182 -16.00 -17.35 11.39
C GLU A 182 -16.81 -16.62 10.30
N THR A 183 -16.82 -17.16 9.09
CA THR A 183 -17.57 -16.60 7.96
C THR A 183 -19.09 -16.57 8.18
N ALA A 184 -19.62 -17.53 8.96
CA ALA A 184 -21.05 -17.59 9.24
C ALA A 184 -21.49 -16.63 10.36
N ILE A 185 -20.59 -16.28 11.27
CA ILE A 185 -20.89 -15.42 12.43
C ILE A 185 -20.54 -13.96 12.20
N LYS A 186 -19.71 -13.65 11.21
CA LYS A 186 -19.28 -12.29 10.89
C LYS A 186 -20.49 -11.41 10.58
N ASP A 187 -20.49 -10.18 11.08
CA ASP A 187 -21.56 -9.18 10.98
C ASP A 187 -22.91 -9.60 11.61
N THR A 188 -22.95 -10.76 12.32
CA THR A 188 -24.12 -11.21 13.04
C THR A 188 -24.18 -10.58 14.43
N PRO A 189 -25.37 -10.15 14.94
CA PRO A 189 -25.49 -9.70 16.31
C PRO A 189 -25.09 -10.81 17.29
N PHE A 190 -24.25 -10.49 18.28
CA PHE A 190 -23.71 -11.47 19.22
C PHE A 190 -24.80 -12.30 19.91
N PHE A 191 -25.89 -11.66 20.33
CA PHE A 191 -27.02 -12.32 21.02
C PHE A 191 -27.87 -13.21 20.11
N GLU A 192 -27.68 -13.16 18.79
CA GLU A 192 -28.36 -14.01 17.82
C GLU A 192 -27.52 -15.24 17.43
N LEU A 193 -26.25 -15.31 17.86
CA LEU A 193 -25.37 -16.42 17.55
C LEU A 193 -25.91 -17.74 18.06
N GLY A 194 -25.76 -18.80 17.27
CA GLY A 194 -26.05 -20.17 17.67
C GLY A 194 -27.49 -20.38 18.18
N HIS A 195 -28.51 -19.89 17.43
CA HIS A 195 -29.91 -19.96 17.83
C HIS A 195 -30.24 -19.19 19.12
N LYS A 196 -29.60 -18.03 19.31
CA LYS A 196 -29.77 -17.14 20.47
C LYS A 196 -29.24 -17.71 21.78
N GLN A 197 -28.28 -18.63 21.72
CA GLN A 197 -27.66 -19.22 22.92
C GLN A 197 -26.93 -18.18 23.80
N TRP A 198 -26.59 -17.01 23.25
CA TRP A 198 -25.97 -15.88 23.96
C TRP A 198 -26.96 -14.82 24.41
N ASN A 199 -28.28 -15.03 24.19
CA ASN A 199 -29.31 -14.08 24.62
C ASN A 199 -29.51 -14.13 26.12
N ILE A 200 -28.54 -13.62 26.86
CA ILE A 200 -28.50 -13.54 28.32
C ILE A 200 -28.67 -12.07 28.70
N PRO A 201 -29.81 -11.67 29.30
CA PRO A 201 -30.14 -10.25 29.53
C PRO A 201 -29.07 -9.52 30.38
N GLU A 202 -28.51 -10.19 31.38
CA GLU A 202 -27.49 -9.63 32.25
C GLU A 202 -26.19 -9.36 31.47
N LEU A 203 -25.83 -10.25 30.54
CA LEU A 203 -24.64 -10.09 29.68
C LEU A 203 -24.86 -8.96 28.66
N GLU A 204 -26.05 -8.84 28.12
CA GLU A 204 -26.40 -7.75 27.21
C GLU A 204 -26.25 -6.40 27.89
N LYS A 205 -26.80 -6.25 29.09
CA LYS A 205 -26.66 -5.04 29.89
C LYS A 205 -25.20 -4.73 30.18
N LEU A 206 -24.40 -5.73 30.57
CA LEU A 206 -22.99 -5.57 30.89
C LEU A 206 -22.18 -5.06 29.69
N LEU A 207 -22.42 -5.65 28.51
CA LEU A 207 -21.74 -5.23 27.29
C LEU A 207 -22.15 -3.82 26.82
N LYS A 208 -23.38 -3.41 27.06
CA LYS A 208 -23.85 -2.04 26.75
C LYS A 208 -23.28 -0.99 27.70
N ASP A 209 -22.97 -1.36 28.94
CA ASP A 209 -22.43 -0.45 29.95
C ASP A 209 -20.92 -0.20 29.78
N ILE A 210 -20.20 -1.04 29.00
CA ILE A 210 -18.76 -0.87 28.77
C ILE A 210 -18.48 0.27 27.79
N LEU A 211 -19.32 0.40 26.77
CA LEU A 211 -19.08 1.31 25.64
C LEU A 211 -19.00 2.79 26.02
N PRO A 212 -19.89 3.33 26.89
CA PRO A 212 -19.89 4.76 27.19
C PRO A 212 -18.69 5.25 28.01
N ASP A 213 -18.09 4.39 28.85
CA ASP A 213 -17.17 4.78 29.90
C ASP A 213 -15.78 4.17 29.79
N ASN A 214 -15.45 3.50 28.70
CA ASN A 214 -14.16 2.85 28.47
C ASN A 214 -13.82 1.82 29.59
N LYS A 215 -14.83 1.14 30.12
CA LYS A 215 -14.69 0.22 31.24
C LYS A 215 -14.19 -1.15 30.78
N VAL A 216 -13.57 -1.84 31.69
CA VAL A 216 -13.21 -3.24 31.59
C VAL A 216 -14.09 -3.99 32.59
N PHE A 217 -14.68 -5.09 32.20
CA PHE A 217 -15.20 -6.05 33.17
C PHE A 217 -14.35 -7.30 33.18
N GLU A 218 -14.18 -7.90 34.35
CA GLU A 218 -13.39 -9.10 34.53
C GLU A 218 -14.19 -10.11 35.38
N ASN A 219 -13.94 -11.38 35.12
CA ASN A 219 -14.48 -12.49 35.90
C ASN A 219 -16.02 -12.57 35.99
N TYR A 220 -16.73 -12.08 34.98
CA TYR A 220 -18.17 -12.24 34.93
C TYR A 220 -18.53 -13.71 34.63
N THR A 221 -19.22 -14.38 35.55
CA THR A 221 -19.56 -15.80 35.41
C THR A 221 -20.97 -15.98 34.85
N VAL A 222 -21.06 -16.76 33.78
CA VAL A 222 -22.31 -17.18 33.15
C VAL A 222 -22.48 -18.68 33.27
N LYS A 223 -23.62 -19.13 33.79
CA LYS A 223 -24.02 -20.53 33.76
C LYS A 223 -25.14 -20.68 32.73
N HIS A 224 -24.87 -21.46 31.69
CA HIS A 224 -25.84 -21.63 30.62
C HIS A 224 -25.74 -23.02 29.99
N GLU A 225 -26.87 -23.52 29.50
CA GLU A 225 -26.93 -24.77 28.75
C GLU A 225 -26.89 -24.44 27.23
N PHE A 226 -25.78 -24.79 26.61
CA PHE A 226 -25.58 -24.54 25.18
C PHE A 226 -26.04 -25.76 24.37
N PRO A 227 -26.84 -25.56 23.31
CA PRO A 227 -27.46 -26.64 22.52
C PRO A 227 -26.47 -27.69 22.01
N ASN A 228 -25.26 -27.26 21.60
CA ASN A 228 -24.28 -28.12 20.93
C ASN A 228 -23.19 -28.68 21.88
N ILE A 229 -22.97 -28.03 23.03
CA ILE A 229 -21.84 -28.35 23.92
C ILE A 229 -22.25 -28.65 25.36
N GLY A 230 -23.57 -28.64 25.65
CA GLY A 230 -24.16 -28.93 26.94
C GLY A 230 -24.02 -27.81 27.98
N PRO A 231 -24.28 -28.13 29.28
CA PRO A 231 -24.18 -27.16 30.35
C PRO A 231 -22.72 -26.71 30.56
N LYS A 232 -22.51 -25.40 30.60
CA LYS A 232 -21.21 -24.76 30.78
C LYS A 232 -21.25 -23.69 31.84
N VAL A 233 -20.15 -23.55 32.56
CA VAL A 233 -19.85 -22.42 33.42
C VAL A 233 -18.72 -21.67 32.77
N LEU A 234 -19.01 -20.47 32.26
CA LEU A 234 -18.09 -19.65 31.51
C LEU A 234 -17.72 -18.40 32.30
N ARG A 235 -16.45 -18.06 32.29
CA ARG A 235 -15.92 -16.80 32.83
C ARG A 235 -15.62 -15.86 31.66
N LEU A 236 -16.23 -14.69 31.65
CA LEU A 236 -16.08 -13.69 30.60
C LEU A 236 -15.27 -12.51 31.11
N THR A 237 -14.37 -12.03 30.27
CA THR A 237 -13.62 -10.78 30.46
C THR A 237 -13.83 -9.95 29.20
N GLY A 238 -14.27 -8.70 29.35
CA GLY A 238 -14.51 -7.80 28.23
C GLY A 238 -13.74 -6.47 28.40
N ARG A 239 -13.16 -6.01 27.32
CA ARG A 239 -12.45 -4.72 27.26
C ARG A 239 -12.79 -3.98 26.00
N GLN A 240 -13.07 -2.68 26.14
CA GLN A 240 -13.19 -1.78 24.98
C GLN A 240 -11.80 -1.47 24.42
N ILE A 241 -11.65 -1.58 23.10
CA ILE A 241 -10.50 -1.13 22.34
C ILE A 241 -10.93 0.15 21.63
N VAL A 242 -10.30 1.27 21.98
CA VAL A 242 -10.56 2.57 21.35
C VAL A 242 -9.42 2.84 20.39
N ASP A 243 -9.75 3.15 19.14
CA ASP A 243 -8.77 3.70 18.22
C ASP A 243 -8.54 5.17 18.58
N ALA A 244 -7.27 5.51 18.86
CA ALA A 244 -6.89 6.88 19.25
C ALA A 244 -7.19 7.92 18.15
N GLU A 245 -7.29 7.49 16.89
CA GLU A 245 -7.55 8.37 15.75
C GLU A 245 -9.03 8.39 15.34
N ASN A 246 -9.85 7.41 15.77
CA ASN A 246 -11.25 7.30 15.37
C ASN A 246 -12.13 6.84 16.55
N SER A 247 -12.55 7.80 17.37
CA SER A 247 -13.38 7.54 18.56
C SER A 247 -14.78 6.98 18.25
N GLU A 248 -15.23 6.99 16.99
CA GLU A 248 -16.53 6.48 16.60
C GLU A 248 -16.57 4.96 16.38
N SER A 249 -15.41 4.29 16.26
CA SER A 249 -15.33 2.84 16.07
C SER A 249 -14.79 2.13 17.31
N ALA A 250 -15.55 2.21 18.42
CA ALA A 250 -15.22 1.42 19.60
C ALA A 250 -15.43 -0.07 19.31
N LEU A 251 -14.39 -0.88 19.57
CA LEU A 251 -14.48 -2.33 19.51
C LEU A 251 -14.48 -2.91 20.93
N ILE A 252 -15.14 -4.04 21.12
CA ILE A 252 -15.12 -4.79 22.39
C ILE A 252 -14.41 -6.12 22.15
N LEU A 253 -13.31 -6.33 22.86
CA LEU A 253 -12.68 -7.64 22.95
C LEU A 253 -13.33 -8.42 24.07
N LEU A 254 -13.88 -9.60 23.76
CA LEU A 254 -14.46 -10.53 24.72
C LEU A 254 -13.63 -11.81 24.76
N VAL A 255 -13.15 -12.17 25.93
CA VAL A 255 -12.45 -13.43 26.21
C VAL A 255 -13.35 -14.31 27.04
N ILE A 256 -13.44 -15.59 26.69
CA ILE A 256 -14.31 -16.57 27.31
C ILE A 256 -13.48 -17.76 27.80
N GLU A 257 -13.51 -18.00 29.08
CA GLU A 257 -12.84 -19.14 29.71
C GLU A 257 -13.87 -20.17 30.17
N ASP A 258 -13.70 -21.41 29.77
CA ASP A 258 -14.53 -22.52 30.28
C ASP A 258 -13.99 -22.97 31.64
N ILE A 259 -14.79 -22.77 32.69
CA ILE A 259 -14.45 -23.12 34.07
C ILE A 259 -15.36 -24.25 34.62
N THR A 260 -16.02 -24.99 33.72
CA THR A 260 -16.99 -26.02 34.09
C THR A 260 -16.40 -27.08 35.03
N ASP A 261 -15.15 -27.50 34.83
CA ASP A 261 -14.48 -28.54 35.60
C ASP A 261 -13.66 -27.99 36.78
N GLN A 262 -13.71 -26.70 37.08
CA GLN A 262 -12.98 -26.05 38.16
C GLN A 262 -13.84 -25.81 39.42
N GLY A 263 -15.06 -26.34 39.45
CA GLY A 263 -16.02 -26.17 40.56
C GLY A 263 -16.27 -27.39 41.39
#